data_b57bdb093e028db495f1281bf4750fab
#
_entry.id   b57bdb093e028db495f1281bf4750fab
#
_cell.length_a   1.000
_cell.length_b   1.000
_cell.length_c   1.000
_cell.angle_alpha   90.00
_cell.angle_beta   90.00
_cell.angle_gamma   90.00
#
_symmetry.space_group_name_H-M   'P 1'
#
loop_
_entity.id
_entity.type
_entity.pdbx_description
1 polymer ?
#
loop_
_entity_poly.entity_id
_entity_poly.type
_entity_poly.pdbx_seq_one_letter_code
_entity_poly.pdbx_strand_id
1 'polypeptide(L)'
;MDPFSIATLIDAVIVVTLVECAALTLWHRVSGTGVAPREFALNVLSGLCLMFALRCLARDAGSAWIALFLLAAGIAHGADIVRRWQLAAHHTTASADERIAKKALP
;
A
#
# COMPACT_ATOMS: atom_id res chain seq x y z
N MET A 1 -12.24 28.73 4.98
CA MET A 1 -11.72 27.58 5.72
C MET A 1 -10.30 27.87 6.16
N ASP A 2 -10.02 27.71 7.44
CA ASP A 2 -8.71 28.01 7.99
C ASP A 2 -7.69 26.96 7.47
N PRO A 3 -6.57 27.38 6.85
CA PRO A 3 -5.54 26.44 6.39
C PRO A 3 -4.96 25.58 7.53
N PHE A 4 -4.96 26.12 8.74
CA PHE A 4 -4.55 25.38 9.94
C PHE A 4 -5.47 24.19 10.21
N SER A 5 -6.77 24.36 10.02
CA SER A 5 -7.76 23.30 10.20
C SER A 5 -7.56 22.15 9.23
N ILE A 6 -7.25 22.43 7.96
CA ILE A 6 -6.97 21.41 6.94
C ILE A 6 -5.70 20.63 7.28
N ALA A 7 -4.63 21.32 7.65
CA ALA A 7 -3.38 20.68 8.02
C ALA A 7 -3.56 19.75 9.23
N THR A 8 -4.33 20.18 10.21
CA THR A 8 -4.64 19.36 11.39
C THR A 8 -5.43 18.11 11.04
N LEU A 9 -6.42 18.23 10.14
CA LEU A 9 -7.19 17.09 9.65
C LEU A 9 -6.32 16.08 8.92
N ILE A 10 -5.41 16.56 8.08
CA ILE A 10 -4.46 15.70 7.35
C ILE A 10 -3.54 14.97 8.34
N ASP A 11 -3.00 15.67 9.31
CA ASP A 11 -2.16 15.08 10.34
C ASP A 11 -2.92 14.01 11.14
N ALA A 12 -4.18 14.25 11.47
CA ALA A 12 -5.04 13.29 12.16
C ALA A 12 -5.25 12.04 11.31
N VAL A 13 -5.51 12.17 10.02
CA VAL A 13 -5.67 11.04 9.09
C VAL A 13 -4.38 10.24 8.98
N ILE A 14 -3.23 10.90 8.91
CA ILE A 14 -1.92 10.22 8.88
C ILE A 14 -1.73 9.39 10.14
N VAL A 15 -1.99 9.95 11.31
CA VAL A 15 -1.87 9.25 12.60
C VAL A 15 -2.80 8.05 12.66
N VAL A 16 -4.06 8.19 12.28
CA VAL A 16 -5.03 7.10 12.25
C VAL A 16 -4.55 5.98 11.32
N THR A 17 -4.07 6.32 10.12
CA THR A 17 -3.55 5.35 9.17
C THR A 17 -2.35 4.59 9.73
N LEU A 18 -1.42 5.28 10.38
CA LEU A 18 -0.26 4.64 11.02
C LEU A 18 -0.68 3.71 12.15
N VAL A 19 -1.66 4.09 12.94
CA VAL A 19 -2.21 3.25 14.03
C VAL A 19 -2.88 2.01 13.44
N GLU A 20 -3.67 2.16 12.39
CA GLU A 20 -4.29 1.02 11.70
C GLU A 20 -3.25 0.05 11.14
N CYS A 21 -2.20 0.56 10.51
CA CYS A 21 -1.12 -0.26 9.98
C CYS A 21 -0.39 -1.01 11.09
N ALA A 22 -0.11 -0.34 12.20
CA ALA A 22 0.52 -0.95 13.36
C ALA A 22 -0.37 -2.04 13.96
N ALA A 23 -1.67 -1.77 14.08
CA ALA A 23 -2.65 -2.72 14.62
C ALA A 23 -2.74 -3.97 13.74
N LEU A 24 -2.82 -3.81 12.42
CA LEU A 24 -2.89 -4.93 11.48
C LEU A 24 -1.61 -5.75 11.50
N THR A 25 -0.46 -5.10 11.54
CA THR A 25 0.85 -5.77 11.61
C THR A 25 0.98 -6.57 12.90
N LEU A 26 0.60 -5.96 14.02
CA LEU A 26 0.64 -6.61 15.32
C LEU A 26 -0.32 -7.80 15.39
N TRP A 27 -1.52 -7.63 14.87
CA TRP A 27 -2.51 -8.71 14.78
C TRP A 27 -1.96 -9.91 14.00
N HIS A 28 -1.34 -9.65 12.86
CA HIS A 28 -0.73 -10.70 12.03
C HIS A 28 0.39 -11.42 12.78
N ARG A 29 1.24 -10.69 13.51
CA ARG A 29 2.34 -11.27 14.28
C ARG A 29 1.85 -12.14 15.45
N VAL A 30 0.78 -11.72 16.12
CA VAL A 30 0.25 -12.39 17.29
C VAL A 30 -0.59 -13.61 16.92
N SER A 31 -1.47 -13.46 15.94
CA SER A 31 -2.44 -14.49 15.58
C SER A 31 -1.99 -15.40 14.44
N GLY A 32 -1.01 -14.97 13.65
CA GLY A 32 -0.58 -15.66 12.44
C GLY A 32 -1.63 -15.63 11.31
N THR A 33 -2.74 -14.94 11.53
CA THR A 33 -3.83 -14.81 10.57
C THR A 33 -3.97 -13.36 10.11
N GLY A 34 -4.72 -13.14 9.03
CA GLY A 34 -4.94 -11.82 8.45
C GLY A 34 -3.98 -11.54 7.31
N VAL A 35 -3.96 -10.29 6.86
CA VAL A 35 -3.15 -9.86 5.72
C VAL A 35 -1.69 -9.76 6.13
N ALA A 36 -0.79 -10.41 5.38
CA ALA A 36 0.65 -10.32 5.63
C ALA A 36 1.12 -8.88 5.39
N PRO A 37 2.02 -8.33 6.26
CA PRO A 37 2.50 -6.97 6.09
C PRO A 37 3.10 -6.69 4.71
N ARG A 38 3.76 -7.68 4.11
CA ARG A 38 4.34 -7.54 2.77
C ARG A 38 3.30 -7.32 1.68
N GLU A 39 2.08 -7.85 1.86
CA GLU A 39 1.02 -7.78 0.86
C GLU A 39 0.43 -6.38 0.75
N PHE A 40 0.37 -5.64 1.85
CA PHE A 40 -0.22 -4.30 1.85
C PHE A 40 0.81 -3.18 2.03
N ALA A 41 2.08 -3.49 2.32
CA ALA A 41 3.10 -2.50 2.62
C ALA A 41 3.29 -1.46 1.50
N LEU A 42 3.35 -1.91 0.24
CA LEU A 42 3.48 -1.02 -0.91
C LEU A 42 2.25 -0.14 -1.10
N ASN A 43 1.07 -0.69 -0.88
CA ASN A 43 -0.18 0.07 -0.98
C ASN A 43 -0.26 1.13 0.12
N VAL A 44 0.08 0.76 1.35
CA VAL A 44 0.14 1.70 2.48
C VAL A 44 1.19 2.79 2.23
N LEU A 45 2.36 2.40 1.74
CA LEU A 45 3.42 3.36 1.43
C LEU A 45 2.97 4.37 0.38
N SER A 46 2.30 3.91 -0.67
CA SER A 46 1.71 4.77 -1.70
C SER A 46 0.71 5.76 -1.09
N GLY A 47 -0.20 5.27 -0.24
CA GLY A 47 -1.19 6.09 0.44
C GLY A 47 -0.55 7.14 1.35
N LEU A 48 0.46 6.75 2.13
CA LEU A 48 1.20 7.66 2.99
C LEU A 48 1.92 8.75 2.19
N CYS A 49 2.55 8.38 1.08
CA CYS A 49 3.21 9.34 0.20
C CYS A 49 2.21 10.38 -0.34
N LEU A 50 1.01 9.93 -0.74
CA LEU A 50 -0.06 10.84 -1.16
C LEU A 50 -0.50 11.77 -0.02
N MET A 51 -0.64 11.25 1.19
CA MET A 51 -0.99 12.06 2.37
C MET A 51 0.09 13.09 2.67
N PHE A 52 1.37 12.72 2.56
CA PHE A 52 2.46 13.66 2.74
C PHE A 52 2.51 14.72 1.64
N ALA A 53 2.21 14.35 0.39
CA ALA A 53 2.09 15.31 -0.70
C ALA A 53 0.98 16.34 -0.40
N LEU A 54 -0.17 15.87 0.07
CA LEU A 54 -1.29 16.73 0.44
C LEU A 54 -0.92 17.64 1.62
N ARG A 55 -0.20 17.11 2.60
CA ARG A 55 0.30 17.89 3.74
C ARG A 55 1.26 18.99 3.27
N CYS A 56 2.18 18.68 2.36
CA CYS A 56 3.09 19.68 1.79
C CYS A 56 2.32 20.77 1.05
N LEU A 57 1.27 20.42 0.32
CA LEU A 57 0.39 21.38 -0.35
C LEU A 57 -0.30 22.28 0.66
N ALA A 58 -0.84 21.72 1.73
CA ALA A 58 -1.54 22.49 2.77
C ALA A 58 -0.62 23.46 3.53
N ARG A 59 0.65 23.11 3.67
CA ARG A 59 1.65 23.93 4.37
C ARG A 59 2.49 24.80 3.44
N ASP A 60 2.20 24.78 2.15
CA ASP A 60 2.92 25.56 1.14
C ASP A 60 4.44 25.29 1.17
N ALA A 61 4.81 24.03 1.29
CA ALA A 61 6.22 23.60 1.39
C ALA A 61 6.99 23.65 0.06
N GLY A 62 6.30 23.92 -1.04
CA GLY A 62 6.89 24.02 -2.37
C GLY A 62 6.52 22.86 -3.28
N SER A 63 6.47 23.16 -4.58
CA SER A 63 6.04 22.20 -5.60
C SER A 63 6.99 21.02 -5.76
N ALA A 64 8.29 21.21 -5.49
CA ALA A 64 9.30 20.16 -5.59
C ALA A 64 9.02 19.01 -4.62
N TRP A 65 8.68 19.30 -3.38
CA TRP A 65 8.33 18.28 -2.39
C TRP A 65 7.05 17.54 -2.74
N ILE A 66 6.04 18.27 -3.22
CA ILE A 66 4.78 17.69 -3.68
C ILE A 66 5.04 16.72 -4.81
N ALA A 67 5.80 17.14 -5.82
CA ALA A 67 6.16 16.30 -6.97
C ALA A 67 6.94 15.06 -6.55
N LEU A 68 7.87 15.19 -5.61
CA LEU A 68 8.67 14.08 -5.09
C LEU A 68 7.78 13.02 -4.41
N PHE A 69 6.87 13.43 -3.53
CA PHE A 69 5.97 12.51 -2.84
C PHE A 69 4.97 11.87 -3.80
N LEU A 70 4.46 12.62 -4.78
CA LEU A 70 3.57 12.06 -5.81
C LEU A 70 4.29 11.04 -6.68
N LEU A 71 5.52 11.30 -7.05
CA LEU A 71 6.34 10.36 -7.81
C LEU A 71 6.61 9.08 -7.00
N ALA A 72 6.99 9.22 -5.73
CA ALA A 72 7.19 8.09 -4.84
C ALA A 72 5.91 7.26 -4.68
N ALA A 73 4.77 7.92 -4.53
CA ALA A 73 3.47 7.26 -4.47
C ALA A 73 3.17 6.47 -5.75
N GLY A 74 3.43 7.07 -6.91
CA GLY A 74 3.24 6.42 -8.21
C GLY A 74 4.13 5.19 -8.38
N ILE A 75 5.39 5.30 -8.00
CA ILE A 75 6.35 4.19 -8.06
C ILE A 75 5.91 3.05 -7.13
N ALA A 76 5.54 3.36 -5.89
CA ALA A 76 5.08 2.36 -4.93
C ALA A 76 3.81 1.66 -5.40
N HIS A 77 2.88 2.43 -5.96
CA HIS A 77 1.62 1.89 -6.49
C HIS A 77 1.87 1.00 -7.71
N GLY A 78 2.72 1.45 -8.63
CA GLY A 78 3.11 0.65 -9.80
C GLY A 78 3.81 -0.64 -9.41
N ALA A 79 4.71 -0.57 -8.44
CA ALA A 79 5.41 -1.76 -7.91
C ALA A 79 4.41 -2.75 -7.28
N ASP A 80 3.42 -2.26 -6.56
CA ASP A 80 2.37 -3.11 -5.97
C ASP A 80 1.55 -3.82 -7.06
N ILE A 81 1.17 -3.11 -8.11
CA ILE A 81 0.43 -3.68 -9.24
C ILE A 81 1.25 -4.76 -9.94
N VAL A 82 2.51 -4.49 -10.25
CA VAL A 82 3.41 -5.44 -10.90
C VAL A 82 3.57 -6.69 -10.06
N ARG A 83 3.76 -6.52 -8.75
CA ARG A 83 3.88 -7.65 -7.82
C ARG A 83 2.63 -8.52 -7.80
N ARG A 84 1.45 -7.91 -7.77
CA ARG A 84 0.17 -8.63 -7.80
C ARG A 84 -0.02 -9.38 -9.11
N TRP A 85 0.40 -8.80 -10.22
CA TRP A 85 0.36 -9.45 -11.52
C TRP A 85 1.29 -10.66 -11.58
N GLN A 86 2.49 -10.56 -11.04
CA GLN A 86 3.43 -11.68 -10.96
C GLN A 86 2.88 -12.83 -10.11
N LEU A 87 2.30 -12.53 -8.96
CA LEU A 87 1.67 -13.52 -8.09
C LEU A 87 0.47 -14.18 -8.78
N ALA A 88 -0.36 -13.43 -9.49
CA ALA A 88 -1.49 -13.96 -10.24
C ALA A 88 -1.01 -14.89 -11.37
N ALA A 89 0.05 -14.51 -12.11
CA ALA A 89 0.63 -15.34 -13.16
C ALA A 89 1.16 -16.66 -12.60
N HIS A 90 1.87 -16.63 -11.48
CA HIS A 90 2.36 -17.83 -10.80
C HIS A 90 1.21 -18.74 -10.37
N HIS A 91 0.16 -18.16 -9.81
CA HIS A 91 -1.03 -18.92 -9.39
C HIS A 91 -1.71 -19.61 -10.56
N THR A 92 -1.86 -18.92 -11.68
CA THR A 92 -2.47 -19.48 -12.89
C THR A 92 -1.64 -20.63 -13.44
N THR A 93 -0.32 -20.48 -13.49
CA THR A 93 0.60 -21.55 -13.94
C THR A 93 0.54 -22.77 -13.04
N ALA A 94 0.57 -22.59 -11.73
CA ALA A 94 0.48 -23.67 -10.76
C ALA A 94 -0.85 -24.43 -10.89
N SER A 95 -1.95 -23.72 -11.07
CA SER A 95 -3.28 -24.34 -11.28
C SER A 95 -3.35 -25.14 -12.57
N ALA A 96 -2.75 -24.62 -13.65
CA ALA A 96 -2.70 -25.32 -14.94
C ALA A 96 -1.88 -26.61 -14.84
N ASP A 97 -0.71 -26.55 -14.20
CA ASP A 97 0.15 -27.71 -13.98
C ASP A 97 -0.56 -28.78 -13.14
N GLU A 98 -1.25 -28.38 -12.10
CA GLU A 98 -2.02 -29.29 -11.25
C GLU A 98 -3.14 -30.00 -12.03
N ARG A 99 -3.86 -29.26 -12.88
CA ARG A 99 -4.90 -29.82 -13.74
C ARG A 99 -4.33 -30.82 -14.74
N ILE A 100 -3.19 -30.52 -15.33
CA ILE A 100 -2.50 -31.43 -16.26
C ILE A 100 -2.08 -32.71 -15.53
N ALA A 101 -1.51 -32.57 -14.32
CA ALA A 101 -1.12 -33.72 -13.51
C ALA A 101 -2.31 -34.61 -13.15
N LYS A 102 -3.46 -34.05 -12.82
CA LYS A 102 -4.69 -34.80 -12.53
C LYS A 102 -5.22 -35.52 -13.75
N LYS A 103 -5.12 -34.92 -14.93
CA LYS A 103 -5.55 -35.58 -16.17
C LYS A 103 -4.62 -36.71 -16.60
N ALA A 104 -3.35 -36.65 -16.22
CA ALA A 104 -2.36 -37.66 -16.53
C ALA A 104 -2.47 -38.91 -15.63
N LEU A 105 -3.15 -38.82 -14.49
CA LEU A 105 -3.36 -39.94 -13.59
C LEU A 105 -4.45 -40.89 -14.14
N PRO A 106 -4.24 -42.21 -14.12
CA PRO A 106 -5.24 -43.16 -14.55
C PRO A 106 -6.46 -43.24 -13.64
#